data_c90aa7a7b24976717b037e702731a753
#
_entry.id   c90aa7a7b24976717b037e702731a753
#
_cell.length_a   1.000
_cell.length_b   1.000
_cell.length_c   1.000
_cell.angle_alpha   90.00
_cell.angle_beta   90.00
_cell.angle_gamma   90.00
#
_symmetry.space_group_name_H-M   'P 1'
#
loop_
_entity.id
_entity.type
_entity.pdbx_description
1 polymer ?
#
loop_
_entity_poly.entity_id
_entity_poly.type
_entity_poly.pdbx_seq_one_letter_code
_entity_poly.pdbx_strand_id
1 'polypeptide(L)'
;LEKKIGCKAKSNKVTINNMQSFSSTEKYIATDELIEAVNASITLEKPLLIKGEPGTGKTKLAEEIALKFDTTLIKWNIKSTTKAHQGLYEYDAVSRLRDSQLGNDKVNDVANYIKKGVLWNSFVSIKRPVLLIDEIDKADIEFPNDLLQELDTMEFFVYETGEFIKAKQRPIVIITSNNEKDLPDAFLRRCFFHYINFPDVNTLEQIVKVHYPDIKKNLVNASINSFLSVR
;
A
#
# COMPACT_ATOMS: atom_id res chain seq x y z
N LEU A 1 2.71 32.97 -56.78
CA LEU A 1 3.15 33.38 -55.41
C LEU A 1 2.58 32.38 -54.37
N GLU A 2 3.22 31.22 -54.26
CA GLU A 2 2.90 30.19 -53.26
C GLU A 2 3.69 30.45 -51.99
N LYS A 3 3.01 30.77 -50.89
CA LYS A 3 3.59 30.79 -49.57
C LYS A 3 3.49 29.41 -48.93
N LYS A 4 4.61 28.69 -48.84
CA LYS A 4 4.77 27.50 -48.05
C LYS A 4 4.69 27.86 -46.55
N ILE A 5 3.65 27.44 -45.88
CA ILE A 5 3.55 27.47 -44.40
C ILE A 5 4.19 26.21 -43.87
N GLY A 6 5.43 26.33 -43.37
CA GLY A 6 6.14 25.26 -42.72
C GLY A 6 5.67 25.09 -41.28
N CYS A 7 4.85 24.11 -41.01
CA CYS A 7 4.48 23.70 -39.66
C CYS A 7 5.62 22.87 -39.02
N LYS A 8 6.46 23.51 -38.20
CA LYS A 8 7.46 22.80 -37.40
C LYS A 8 6.73 22.15 -36.23
N ALA A 9 6.46 20.87 -36.34
CA ALA A 9 6.07 20.05 -35.18
C ALA A 9 7.25 20.01 -34.20
N LYS A 10 7.12 20.71 -33.07
CA LYS A 10 8.01 20.55 -31.92
C LYS A 10 7.69 19.20 -31.30
N SER A 11 8.56 18.22 -31.50
CA SER A 11 8.55 16.99 -30.74
C SER A 11 8.90 17.33 -29.28
N ASN A 12 7.90 17.42 -28.44
CA ASN A 12 8.10 17.42 -26.99
C ASN A 12 8.66 16.04 -26.61
N LYS A 13 10.00 15.93 -26.56
CA LYS A 13 10.64 14.87 -25.82
C LYS A 13 10.24 15.07 -24.37
N VAL A 14 9.27 14.30 -23.90
CA VAL A 14 9.05 14.11 -22.45
C VAL A 14 10.35 13.56 -21.91
N THR A 15 11.08 14.39 -21.20
CA THR A 15 12.27 14.00 -20.45
C THR A 15 11.75 13.07 -19.36
N ILE A 16 11.91 11.75 -19.55
CA ILE A 16 11.70 10.77 -18.49
C ILE A 16 12.83 11.03 -17.50
N ASN A 17 12.59 11.96 -16.57
CA ASN A 17 13.44 12.12 -15.40
C ASN A 17 13.56 10.77 -14.73
N ASN A 18 14.77 10.41 -14.26
CA ASN A 18 15.15 9.21 -13.51
C ASN A 18 14.05 8.79 -12.52
N MET A 19 12.98 8.17 -12.99
CA MET A 19 12.01 7.52 -12.14
C MET A 19 12.72 6.30 -11.58
N GLN A 20 13.01 6.32 -10.28
CA GLN A 20 13.43 5.12 -9.58
C GLN A 20 12.38 4.05 -9.86
N SER A 21 12.78 2.94 -10.46
CA SER A 21 11.92 1.78 -10.70
C SER A 21 12.18 0.72 -9.64
N PHE A 22 11.15 -0.01 -9.27
CA PHE A 22 11.28 -1.19 -8.44
C PHE A 22 11.92 -2.32 -9.26
N SER A 23 12.77 -3.10 -8.63
CA SER A 23 13.40 -4.31 -9.15
C SER A 23 13.61 -5.29 -8.01
N SER A 24 13.87 -6.55 -8.28
CA SER A 24 14.26 -7.53 -7.26
C SER A 24 15.37 -6.97 -6.38
N THR A 25 15.29 -7.27 -5.09
CA THR A 25 16.29 -6.87 -4.10
C THR A 25 17.09 -8.08 -3.63
N GLU A 26 18.14 -7.85 -2.87
CA GLU A 26 18.94 -8.94 -2.28
C GLU A 26 18.11 -9.85 -1.34
N LYS A 27 16.96 -9.36 -0.83
CA LYS A 27 16.12 -10.08 0.13
C LYS A 27 14.74 -10.46 -0.41
N TYR A 28 14.39 -10.04 -1.63
CA TYR A 28 13.09 -10.30 -2.22
C TYR A 28 13.22 -10.63 -3.71
N ILE A 29 12.87 -11.86 -4.06
CA ILE A 29 12.85 -12.33 -5.44
C ILE A 29 11.48 -12.04 -6.00
N ALA A 30 11.41 -11.07 -6.92
CA ALA A 30 10.18 -10.71 -7.63
C ALA A 30 10.20 -11.29 -9.04
N THR A 31 9.07 -11.77 -9.52
CA THR A 31 8.90 -12.11 -10.94
C THR A 31 8.85 -10.85 -11.80
N ASP A 32 9.21 -10.97 -13.08
CA ASP A 32 9.15 -9.83 -14.01
C ASP A 32 7.75 -9.23 -14.08
N GLU A 33 6.71 -10.06 -14.10
CA GLU A 33 5.31 -9.63 -14.10
C GLU A 33 4.95 -8.82 -12.84
N LEU A 34 5.44 -9.23 -11.66
CA LEU A 34 5.24 -8.49 -10.41
C LEU A 34 5.97 -7.14 -10.46
N ILE A 35 7.20 -7.11 -10.97
CA ILE A 35 7.98 -5.88 -11.14
C ILE A 35 7.26 -4.90 -12.06
N GLU A 36 6.72 -5.37 -13.19
CA GLU A 36 5.93 -4.56 -14.12
C GLU A 36 4.66 -4.01 -13.44
N ALA A 37 3.91 -4.85 -12.73
CA ALA A 37 2.70 -4.43 -12.02
C ALA A 37 2.99 -3.37 -10.96
N VAL A 38 4.06 -3.52 -10.17
CA VAL A 38 4.51 -2.54 -9.17
C VAL A 38 4.86 -1.22 -9.87
N ASN A 39 5.70 -1.25 -10.90
CA ASN A 39 6.14 -0.04 -11.60
C ASN A 39 5.00 0.67 -12.32
N ALA A 40 4.06 -0.08 -12.91
CA ALA A 40 2.85 0.49 -13.52
C ALA A 40 1.98 1.19 -12.47
N SER A 41 1.74 0.57 -11.31
CA SER A 41 0.95 1.17 -10.23
C SER A 41 1.58 2.45 -9.70
N ILE A 42 2.91 2.47 -9.52
CA ILE A 42 3.66 3.64 -9.04
C ILE A 42 3.60 4.79 -10.05
N THR A 43 3.77 4.46 -11.34
CA THR A 43 3.79 5.45 -12.44
C THR A 43 2.41 6.05 -12.70
N LEU A 44 1.37 5.23 -12.65
CA LEU A 44 -0.02 5.65 -12.88
C LEU A 44 -0.74 6.09 -11.61
N GLU A 45 -0.02 6.08 -10.48
CA GLU A 45 -0.52 6.51 -9.17
C GLU A 45 -1.84 5.81 -8.77
N LYS A 46 -1.94 4.51 -9.07
CA LYS A 46 -3.09 3.68 -8.73
C LYS A 46 -2.72 2.67 -7.64
N PRO A 47 -3.66 2.29 -6.75
CA PRO A 47 -3.43 1.23 -5.78
C PRO A 47 -3.07 -0.09 -6.49
N LEU A 48 -2.14 -0.85 -5.91
CA LEU A 48 -1.81 -2.21 -6.34
C LEU A 48 -2.43 -3.21 -5.38
N LEU A 49 -3.41 -3.96 -5.85
CA LEU A 49 -4.00 -5.08 -5.14
C LEU A 49 -3.23 -6.37 -5.46
N ILE A 50 -2.64 -6.95 -4.43
CA ILE A 50 -1.90 -8.21 -4.52
C ILE A 50 -2.70 -9.30 -3.84
N LYS A 51 -3.14 -10.27 -4.61
CA LYS A 51 -3.75 -11.50 -4.11
C LYS A 51 -2.74 -12.65 -4.12
N GLY A 52 -2.95 -13.63 -3.28
CA GLY A 52 -2.13 -14.85 -3.24
C GLY A 52 -2.31 -15.58 -1.93
N GLU A 53 -1.83 -16.81 -1.88
CA GLU A 53 -1.90 -17.62 -0.68
C GLU A 53 -1.12 -17.00 0.50
N PRO A 54 -1.47 -17.35 1.76
CA PRO A 54 -0.68 -16.96 2.91
C PRO A 54 0.80 -17.40 2.75
N GLY A 55 1.73 -16.55 3.21
CA GLY A 55 3.16 -16.85 3.15
C GLY A 55 3.86 -16.61 1.80
N THR A 56 3.18 -16.08 0.78
CA THR A 56 3.78 -15.77 -0.54
C THR A 56 4.57 -14.46 -0.59
N GLY A 57 4.80 -13.79 0.54
CA GLY A 57 5.65 -12.60 0.60
C GLY A 57 4.95 -11.28 0.25
N LYS A 58 3.60 -11.22 0.24
CA LYS A 58 2.83 -10.01 -0.09
C LYS A 58 3.18 -8.81 0.78
N THR A 59 3.18 -8.98 2.10
CA THR A 59 3.55 -7.94 3.07
C THR A 59 5.01 -7.53 2.92
N LYS A 60 5.89 -8.51 2.65
CA LYS A 60 7.34 -8.28 2.45
C LYS A 60 7.60 -7.40 1.24
N LEU A 61 6.83 -7.53 0.17
CA LEU A 61 6.96 -6.70 -1.01
C LEU A 61 6.83 -5.19 -0.66
N ALA A 62 5.86 -4.81 0.16
CA ALA A 62 5.69 -3.41 0.57
C ALA A 62 6.90 -2.88 1.37
N GLU A 63 7.50 -3.73 2.21
CA GLU A 63 8.75 -3.41 2.92
C GLU A 63 9.90 -3.14 1.96
N GLU A 64 10.07 -4.02 0.97
CA GLU A 64 11.15 -3.88 -0.02
C GLU A 64 10.95 -2.68 -0.95
N ILE A 65 9.70 -2.36 -1.30
CA ILE A 65 9.39 -1.13 -2.03
C ILE A 65 9.78 0.09 -1.20
N ALA A 66 9.41 0.14 0.08
CA ALA A 66 9.75 1.25 0.96
C ALA A 66 11.28 1.41 1.12
N LEU A 67 12.00 0.32 1.27
CA LEU A 67 13.49 0.31 1.33
C LEU A 67 14.09 0.81 0.01
N LYS A 68 13.61 0.32 -1.14
CA LYS A 68 14.12 0.70 -2.46
C LYS A 68 13.95 2.18 -2.76
N PHE A 69 12.83 2.77 -2.32
CA PHE A 69 12.54 4.20 -2.52
C PHE A 69 13.02 5.09 -1.38
N ASP A 70 13.73 4.56 -0.39
CA ASP A 70 14.19 5.28 0.82
C ASP A 70 13.07 6.11 1.46
N THR A 71 11.93 5.46 1.69
CA THR A 71 10.75 6.11 2.22
C THR A 71 10.10 5.33 3.37
N THR A 72 9.18 5.99 4.07
CA THR A 72 8.50 5.41 5.21
C THR A 72 7.43 4.42 4.76
N LEU A 73 7.42 3.23 5.38
CA LEU A 73 6.32 2.29 5.28
C LEU A 73 5.32 2.55 6.41
N ILE A 74 4.08 2.82 6.02
CA ILE A 74 2.95 2.99 6.94
C ILE A 74 2.05 1.78 6.76
N LYS A 75 1.89 0.98 7.83
CA LYS A 75 1.12 -0.28 7.78
C LYS A 75 -0.24 -0.11 8.44
N TRP A 76 -1.27 -0.63 7.79
CA TRP A 76 -2.61 -0.79 8.33
C TRP A 76 -3.03 -2.26 8.25
N ASN A 77 -2.92 -2.95 9.37
CA ASN A 77 -3.34 -4.35 9.46
C ASN A 77 -4.85 -4.39 9.72
N ILE A 78 -5.58 -4.94 8.77
CA ILE A 78 -7.04 -5.01 8.80
C ILE A 78 -7.48 -6.19 9.64
N LYS A 79 -8.50 -5.96 10.46
CA LYS A 79 -9.18 -6.98 11.27
C LYS A 79 -10.67 -6.99 10.93
N SER A 80 -11.38 -8.04 11.33
CA SER A 80 -12.84 -8.15 11.13
C SER A 80 -13.64 -7.00 11.79
N THR A 81 -13.07 -6.36 12.80
CA THR A 81 -13.68 -5.23 13.50
C THR A 81 -13.21 -3.87 12.99
N THR A 82 -12.27 -3.82 12.03
CA THR A 82 -11.74 -2.57 11.51
C THR A 82 -12.80 -1.86 10.66
N LYS A 83 -12.98 -0.55 10.91
CA LYS A 83 -13.86 0.31 10.13
C LYS A 83 -13.05 1.33 9.34
N ALA A 84 -13.53 1.72 8.16
CA ALA A 84 -12.82 2.61 7.23
C ALA A 84 -12.47 3.97 7.86
N HIS A 85 -13.37 4.57 8.63
CA HIS A 85 -13.15 5.86 9.29
C HIS A 85 -11.97 5.84 10.28
N GLN A 86 -11.65 4.69 10.89
CA GLN A 86 -10.48 4.55 11.79
C GLN A 86 -9.15 4.78 11.06
N GLY A 87 -9.12 4.52 9.76
CA GLY A 87 -7.97 4.87 8.92
C GLY A 87 -7.80 6.37 8.74
N LEU A 88 -8.89 7.13 8.82
CA LEU A 88 -8.90 8.58 8.70
C LEU A 88 -8.52 9.21 10.05
N TYR A 89 -9.42 9.18 10.99
CA TYR A 89 -9.22 9.66 12.36
C TYR A 89 -10.32 9.13 13.30
N GLU A 90 -10.08 9.25 14.59
CA GLU A 90 -11.06 9.02 15.64
C GLU A 90 -11.16 10.26 16.54
N TYR A 91 -12.38 10.69 16.82
CA TYR A 91 -12.65 11.79 17.74
C TYR A 91 -13.01 11.26 19.14
N ASP A 92 -12.21 11.63 20.14
CA ASP A 92 -12.40 11.23 21.54
C ASP A 92 -13.32 12.21 22.29
N ALA A 93 -14.61 12.16 21.95
CA ALA A 93 -15.65 12.99 22.57
C ALA A 93 -15.75 12.75 24.09
N VAL A 94 -15.52 11.52 24.55
CA VAL A 94 -15.61 11.16 25.97
C VAL A 94 -14.51 11.84 26.77
N SER A 95 -13.28 11.81 26.31
CA SER A 95 -12.16 12.52 26.96
C SER A 95 -12.39 14.03 26.98
N ARG A 96 -12.90 14.59 25.88
CA ARG A 96 -13.22 16.01 25.83
C ARG A 96 -14.30 16.41 26.82
N LEU A 97 -15.38 15.61 26.92
CA LEU A 97 -16.45 15.87 27.89
C LEU A 97 -15.93 15.83 29.34
N ARG A 98 -15.12 14.81 29.67
CA ARG A 98 -14.50 14.68 30.99
C ARG A 98 -13.62 15.89 31.31
N ASP A 99 -12.75 16.30 30.39
CA ASP A 99 -11.83 17.43 30.59
C ASP A 99 -12.61 18.74 30.73
N SER A 100 -13.76 18.89 30.03
CA SER A 100 -14.67 20.02 30.19
C SER A 100 -15.24 20.09 31.61
N GLN A 101 -15.67 18.95 32.17
CA GLN A 101 -16.18 18.88 33.53
C GLN A 101 -15.14 19.20 34.61
N LEU A 102 -13.87 18.89 34.30
CA LEU A 102 -12.74 19.17 35.20
C LEU A 102 -12.16 20.60 35.03
N GLY A 103 -12.67 21.41 34.10
CA GLY A 103 -12.18 22.76 33.85
C GLY A 103 -10.80 22.80 33.19
N ASN A 104 -10.43 21.77 32.42
CA ASN A 104 -9.14 21.69 31.76
C ASN A 104 -9.14 22.55 30.49
N ASP A 105 -8.17 23.46 30.35
CA ASP A 105 -8.04 24.40 29.22
C ASP A 105 -7.83 23.69 27.85
N LYS A 106 -7.39 22.43 27.84
CA LYS A 106 -7.27 21.63 26.59
C LYS A 106 -8.56 21.51 25.80
N VAL A 107 -9.71 21.66 26.45
CA VAL A 107 -11.07 21.61 25.83
C VAL A 107 -11.23 22.67 24.74
N ASN A 108 -10.55 23.81 24.86
CA ASN A 108 -10.67 24.93 23.93
C ASN A 108 -10.16 24.60 22.52
N ASP A 109 -9.26 23.62 22.40
CA ASP A 109 -8.76 23.15 21.12
C ASP A 109 -9.21 21.70 20.85
N VAL A 110 -10.14 21.55 19.91
CA VAL A 110 -10.72 20.27 19.48
C VAL A 110 -9.64 19.32 18.94
N ALA A 111 -8.60 19.84 18.32
CA ALA A 111 -7.53 19.04 17.75
C ALA A 111 -6.82 18.13 18.78
N ASN A 112 -6.85 18.51 20.08
CA ASN A 112 -6.29 17.70 21.17
C ASN A 112 -7.00 16.36 21.37
N TYR A 113 -8.20 16.20 20.84
CA TYR A 113 -9.04 15.01 20.98
C TYR A 113 -9.20 14.23 19.68
N ILE A 114 -8.45 14.60 18.64
CA ILE A 114 -8.42 13.89 17.36
C ILE A 114 -7.22 12.96 17.33
N LYS A 115 -7.50 11.65 17.26
CA LYS A 115 -6.49 10.61 17.04
C LYS A 115 -6.36 10.36 15.54
N LYS A 116 -5.21 10.73 14.98
CA LYS A 116 -4.92 10.59 13.56
C LYS A 116 -4.79 9.12 13.17
N GLY A 117 -5.52 8.70 12.14
CA GLY A 117 -5.45 7.36 11.58
C GLY A 117 -4.28 7.17 10.60
N VAL A 118 -4.23 5.99 10.01
CA VAL A 118 -3.14 5.57 9.14
C VAL A 118 -3.13 6.36 7.82
N LEU A 119 -4.31 6.59 7.23
CA LEU A 119 -4.47 7.42 6.02
C LEU A 119 -4.08 8.87 6.27
N TRP A 120 -4.53 9.45 7.38
CA TRP A 120 -4.09 10.80 7.77
C TRP A 120 -2.57 10.91 7.80
N ASN A 121 -1.91 9.98 8.51
CA ASN A 121 -0.45 10.00 8.63
C ASN A 121 0.24 9.85 7.28
N SER A 122 -0.33 9.06 6.37
CA SER A 122 0.21 8.91 5.02
C SER A 122 0.05 10.19 4.18
N PHE A 123 -1.07 10.90 4.33
CA PHE A 123 -1.37 12.12 3.56
C PHE A 123 -0.52 13.33 4.00
N VAL A 124 -0.25 13.46 5.29
CA VAL A 124 0.58 14.57 5.80
C VAL A 124 2.09 14.31 5.68
N SER A 125 2.49 13.13 5.24
CA SER A 125 3.90 12.76 5.09
C SER A 125 4.63 13.70 4.12
N ILE A 126 5.88 14.06 4.46
CA ILE A 126 6.69 14.97 3.64
C ILE A 126 7.26 14.24 2.43
N LYS A 127 7.81 13.04 2.63
CA LYS A 127 8.24 12.15 1.55
C LYS A 127 7.05 11.28 1.11
N ARG A 128 6.98 10.91 -0.16
CA ARG A 128 5.99 9.97 -0.69
C ARG A 128 6.06 8.63 0.05
N PRO A 129 5.13 8.29 0.95
CA PRO A 129 5.21 7.06 1.74
C PRO A 129 4.71 5.86 0.94
N VAL A 130 5.07 4.65 1.38
CA VAL A 130 4.36 3.42 1.02
C VAL A 130 3.28 3.19 2.07
N LEU A 131 2.03 3.11 1.64
CA LEU A 131 0.88 2.73 2.47
C LEU A 131 0.53 1.28 2.19
N LEU A 132 0.68 0.42 3.17
CA LEU A 132 0.27 -0.97 3.11
C LEU A 132 -1.07 -1.15 3.85
N ILE A 133 -2.10 -1.55 3.11
CA ILE A 133 -3.38 -2.03 3.65
C ILE A 133 -3.33 -3.55 3.61
N ASP A 134 -3.05 -4.16 4.75
CA ASP A 134 -2.74 -5.60 4.83
C ASP A 134 -4.00 -6.41 5.18
N GLU A 135 -4.26 -7.45 4.39
CA GLU A 135 -5.38 -8.40 4.55
C GLU A 135 -6.77 -7.73 4.50
N ILE A 136 -7.01 -6.94 3.45
CA ILE A 136 -8.26 -6.17 3.27
C ILE A 136 -9.53 -7.03 3.31
N ASP A 137 -9.42 -8.28 2.90
CA ASP A 137 -10.51 -9.27 2.87
C ASP A 137 -10.93 -9.78 4.26
N LYS A 138 -10.21 -9.44 5.33
CA LYS A 138 -10.66 -9.71 6.70
C LYS A 138 -11.79 -8.81 7.19
N ALA A 139 -11.88 -7.60 6.66
CA ALA A 139 -12.92 -6.66 7.03
C ALA A 139 -14.31 -7.06 6.49
N ASP A 140 -15.32 -6.27 6.85
CA ASP A 140 -16.65 -6.37 6.26
C ASP A 140 -16.60 -6.06 4.76
N ILE A 141 -17.54 -6.59 3.99
CA ILE A 141 -17.58 -6.48 2.53
C ILE A 141 -17.69 -5.00 2.05
N GLU A 142 -18.25 -4.13 2.85
CA GLU A 142 -18.43 -2.71 2.53
C GLU A 142 -17.15 -1.89 2.78
N PHE A 143 -16.24 -2.37 3.63
CA PHE A 143 -15.02 -1.67 4.01
C PHE A 143 -14.17 -1.18 2.82
N PRO A 144 -13.91 -1.99 1.77
CA PRO A 144 -13.17 -1.51 0.60
C PRO A 144 -13.89 -0.38 -0.13
N ASN A 145 -15.23 -0.44 -0.22
CA ASN A 145 -16.02 0.61 -0.86
C ASN A 145 -15.99 1.92 -0.07
N ASP A 146 -16.01 1.85 1.26
CA ASP A 146 -15.94 3.01 2.14
C ASP A 146 -14.61 3.77 2.03
N LEU A 147 -13.57 3.14 1.50
CA LEU A 147 -12.26 3.77 1.28
C LEU A 147 -12.07 4.32 -0.13
N LEU A 148 -13.03 4.07 -1.03
CA LEU A 148 -12.84 4.40 -2.46
C LEU A 148 -12.61 5.88 -2.69
N GLN A 149 -13.38 6.72 -2.04
CA GLN A 149 -13.32 8.16 -2.23
C GLN A 149 -11.96 8.68 -1.78
N GLU A 150 -11.51 8.34 -0.59
CA GLU A 150 -10.25 8.81 -0.02
C GLU A 150 -9.04 8.31 -0.80
N LEU A 151 -9.11 7.07 -1.33
CA LEU A 151 -8.05 6.52 -2.17
C LEU A 151 -8.03 7.12 -3.58
N ASP A 152 -9.16 7.59 -4.10
CA ASP A 152 -9.25 8.24 -5.40
C ASP A 152 -8.83 9.71 -5.32
N THR A 153 -9.42 10.46 -4.39
CA THR A 153 -9.22 11.92 -4.26
C THR A 153 -7.97 12.28 -3.45
N MET A 154 -7.49 11.33 -2.61
CA MET A 154 -6.40 11.54 -1.65
C MET A 154 -6.66 12.71 -0.72
N GLU A 155 -7.91 12.88 -0.30
CA GLU A 155 -8.34 13.88 0.66
C GLU A 155 -9.56 13.39 1.44
N PHE A 156 -9.76 13.92 2.64
CA PHE A 156 -10.95 13.71 3.44
C PHE A 156 -11.22 14.94 4.32
N PHE A 157 -12.47 15.05 4.77
CA PHE A 157 -12.92 16.16 5.61
C PHE A 157 -12.95 15.76 7.08
N VAL A 158 -12.47 16.65 7.95
CA VAL A 158 -12.50 16.50 9.42
C VAL A 158 -13.64 17.37 9.96
N TYR A 159 -14.71 16.73 10.38
CA TYR A 159 -15.95 17.43 10.77
C TYR A 159 -15.77 18.33 12.00
N GLU A 160 -14.96 17.89 12.96
CA GLU A 160 -14.75 18.58 14.23
C GLU A 160 -13.92 19.87 14.09
N THR A 161 -12.99 19.93 13.13
CA THR A 161 -12.16 21.11 12.85
C THR A 161 -12.62 21.90 11.65
N GLY A 162 -13.48 21.31 10.80
CA GLY A 162 -13.92 21.92 9.54
C GLY A 162 -12.84 21.99 8.46
N GLU A 163 -11.82 21.17 8.54
CA GLU A 163 -10.67 21.20 7.63
C GLU A 163 -10.63 20.00 6.67
N PHE A 164 -10.12 20.22 5.46
CA PHE A 164 -9.75 19.15 4.55
C PHE A 164 -8.29 18.74 4.77
N ILE A 165 -8.08 17.45 4.96
CA ILE A 165 -6.75 16.85 4.95
C ILE A 165 -6.49 16.30 3.57
N LYS A 166 -5.50 16.86 2.88
CA LYS A 166 -5.13 16.48 1.52
C LYS A 166 -3.72 15.91 1.49
N ALA A 167 -3.51 14.88 0.68
CA ALA A 167 -2.19 14.28 0.52
C ALA A 167 -1.20 15.28 -0.09
N LYS A 168 -0.09 15.55 0.61
CA LYS A 168 1.01 16.38 0.13
C LYS A 168 1.70 15.72 -1.06
N GLN A 169 1.85 14.42 -0.99
CA GLN A 169 2.31 13.56 -2.08
C GLN A 169 1.44 12.30 -2.09
N ARG A 170 1.01 11.87 -3.27
CA ARG A 170 0.19 10.66 -3.42
C ARG A 170 0.99 9.44 -2.96
N PRO A 171 0.58 8.71 -1.92
CA PRO A 171 1.29 7.55 -1.41
C PRO A 171 1.35 6.43 -2.47
N ILE A 172 2.35 5.55 -2.36
CA ILE A 172 2.35 4.28 -3.07
C ILE A 172 1.47 3.33 -2.26
N VAL A 173 0.28 3.00 -2.78
CA VAL A 173 -0.70 2.19 -2.05
C VAL A 173 -0.58 0.73 -2.48
N ILE A 174 -0.21 -0.14 -1.53
CA ILE A 174 -0.18 -1.59 -1.69
C ILE A 174 -1.28 -2.18 -0.83
N ILE A 175 -2.10 -3.03 -1.42
CA ILE A 175 -3.22 -3.68 -0.76
C ILE A 175 -3.02 -5.18 -0.89
N THR A 176 -3.11 -5.91 0.21
CA THR A 176 -2.99 -7.38 0.17
C THR A 176 -4.31 -8.07 0.49
N SER A 177 -4.49 -9.24 -0.10
CA SER A 177 -5.62 -10.13 0.17
C SER A 177 -5.16 -11.59 0.10
N ASN A 178 -5.65 -12.41 1.03
CA ASN A 178 -5.43 -13.85 1.04
C ASN A 178 -6.52 -14.60 0.24
N ASN A 179 -7.42 -13.87 -0.41
CA ASN A 179 -8.55 -14.40 -1.18
C ASN A 179 -9.56 -15.16 -0.31
N GLU A 180 -9.70 -14.77 0.98
CA GLU A 180 -10.67 -15.35 1.89
C GLU A 180 -12.11 -14.91 1.56
N LYS A 181 -12.26 -13.68 1.03
CA LYS A 181 -13.53 -13.10 0.59
C LYS A 181 -13.37 -12.37 -0.73
N ASP A 182 -14.44 -12.30 -1.50
CA ASP A 182 -14.50 -11.50 -2.71
C ASP A 182 -14.53 -10.01 -2.37
N LEU A 183 -13.81 -9.22 -3.17
CA LEU A 183 -13.79 -7.78 -3.07
C LEU A 183 -14.79 -7.17 -4.06
N PRO A 184 -15.43 -6.04 -3.72
CA PRO A 184 -16.41 -5.40 -4.60
C PRO A 184 -15.81 -4.99 -5.96
N ASP A 185 -16.56 -5.19 -7.04
CA ASP A 185 -16.14 -4.82 -8.40
C ASP A 185 -15.75 -3.34 -8.53
N ALA A 186 -16.45 -2.46 -7.82
CA ALA A 186 -16.17 -1.03 -7.82
C ALA A 186 -14.75 -0.73 -7.29
N PHE A 187 -14.31 -1.49 -6.29
CA PHE A 187 -12.96 -1.41 -5.74
C PHE A 187 -11.92 -2.00 -6.69
N LEU A 188 -12.19 -3.20 -7.23
CA LEU A 188 -11.27 -3.89 -8.15
C LEU A 188 -10.92 -3.04 -9.39
N ARG A 189 -11.90 -2.33 -9.97
CA ARG A 189 -11.71 -1.47 -11.16
C ARG A 189 -10.77 -0.27 -10.92
N ARG A 190 -10.51 0.08 -9.66
CA ARG A 190 -9.64 1.20 -9.28
C ARG A 190 -8.21 0.79 -8.98
N CYS A 191 -7.98 -0.52 -8.87
CA CYS A 191 -6.69 -1.09 -8.52
C CYS A 191 -6.01 -1.73 -9.75
N PHE A 192 -4.68 -1.65 -9.80
CA PHE A 192 -3.91 -2.66 -10.51
C PHE A 192 -4.01 -3.96 -9.74
N PHE A 193 -4.07 -5.06 -10.46
CA PHE A 193 -4.20 -6.38 -9.87
C PHE A 193 -3.01 -7.26 -10.25
N HIS A 194 -2.46 -7.96 -9.26
CA HIS A 194 -1.48 -9.01 -9.49
C HIS A 194 -1.73 -10.18 -8.54
N TYR A 195 -1.64 -11.41 -9.06
CA TYR A 195 -1.73 -12.62 -8.26
C TYR A 195 -0.36 -13.23 -8.08
N ILE A 196 0.12 -13.33 -6.83
CA ILE A 196 1.36 -14.02 -6.50
C ILE A 196 1.05 -15.50 -6.32
N ASN A 197 1.48 -16.30 -7.29
CA ASN A 197 1.44 -17.75 -7.19
C ASN A 197 2.38 -18.23 -6.09
N PHE A 198 2.05 -19.38 -5.51
CA PHE A 198 2.97 -20.03 -4.60
C PHE A 198 4.26 -20.40 -5.37
N PRO A 199 5.44 -20.10 -4.82
CA PRO A 199 6.71 -20.33 -5.53
C PRO A 199 6.94 -21.81 -5.82
N ASP A 200 7.47 -22.13 -7.00
CA ASP A 200 7.91 -23.45 -7.37
C ASP A 200 9.17 -23.87 -6.60
N VAL A 201 9.60 -25.14 -6.77
CA VAL A 201 10.77 -25.68 -6.07
C VAL A 201 12.04 -24.85 -6.31
N ASN A 202 12.25 -24.40 -7.55
CA ASN A 202 13.43 -23.64 -7.92
C ASN A 202 13.44 -22.27 -7.27
N THR A 203 12.29 -21.61 -7.27
CA THR A 203 12.10 -20.31 -6.59
C THR A 203 12.26 -20.45 -5.09
N LEU A 204 11.70 -21.51 -4.47
CA LEU A 204 11.89 -21.81 -3.05
C LEU A 204 13.36 -21.99 -2.69
N GLU A 205 14.12 -22.76 -3.51
CA GLU A 205 15.56 -22.90 -3.31
C GLU A 205 16.30 -21.56 -3.34
N GLN A 206 15.92 -20.70 -4.27
CA GLN A 206 16.51 -19.35 -4.38
C GLN A 206 16.17 -18.50 -3.16
N ILE A 207 14.91 -18.49 -2.73
CA ILE A 207 14.45 -17.77 -1.54
C ILE A 207 15.22 -18.25 -0.29
N VAL A 208 15.35 -19.56 -0.11
CA VAL A 208 16.10 -20.12 1.03
C VAL A 208 17.56 -19.70 0.99
N LYS A 209 18.23 -19.71 -0.17
CA LYS A 209 19.62 -19.27 -0.32
C LYS A 209 19.80 -17.78 0.01
N VAL A 210 18.83 -16.95 -0.37
CA VAL A 210 18.86 -15.51 -0.07
C VAL A 210 18.78 -15.26 1.44
N HIS A 211 17.94 -16.01 2.14
CA HIS A 211 17.75 -15.82 3.59
C HIS A 211 18.81 -16.57 4.44
N TYR A 212 19.36 -17.67 3.92
CA TYR A 212 20.33 -18.56 4.59
C TYR A 212 21.48 -18.94 3.65
N PRO A 213 22.42 -18.03 3.37
CA PRO A 213 23.50 -18.27 2.38
C PRO A 213 24.35 -19.50 2.68
N ASP A 214 24.58 -19.79 3.96
CA ASP A 214 25.49 -20.85 4.44
C ASP A 214 24.80 -22.20 4.63
N ILE A 215 23.51 -22.32 4.28
CA ILE A 215 22.77 -23.57 4.49
C ILE A 215 23.24 -24.69 3.54
N LYS A 216 23.38 -25.93 4.05
CA LYS A 216 23.77 -27.07 3.25
C LYS A 216 22.67 -27.43 2.23
N LYS A 217 23.04 -27.59 0.97
CA LYS A 217 22.11 -27.92 -0.13
C LYS A 217 21.23 -29.13 0.13
N ASN A 218 21.80 -30.19 0.75
CA ASN A 218 21.03 -31.41 1.09
C ASN A 218 19.92 -31.12 2.09
N LEU A 219 20.13 -30.22 3.06
CA LEU A 219 19.14 -29.84 4.05
C LEU A 219 18.01 -29.02 3.38
N VAL A 220 18.36 -28.11 2.46
CA VAL A 220 17.38 -27.32 1.70
C VAL A 220 16.44 -28.25 0.93
N ASN A 221 17.00 -29.19 0.15
CA ASN A 221 16.21 -30.12 -0.65
C ASN A 221 15.30 -31.02 0.22
N ALA A 222 15.84 -31.55 1.33
CA ALA A 222 15.06 -32.36 2.25
C ALA A 222 13.89 -31.56 2.88
N SER A 223 14.16 -30.32 3.28
CA SER A 223 13.15 -29.42 3.89
C SER A 223 12.06 -29.03 2.88
N ILE A 224 12.43 -28.67 1.65
CA ILE A 224 11.46 -28.32 0.60
C ILE A 224 10.60 -29.51 0.25
N ASN A 225 11.19 -30.69 0.07
CA ASN A 225 10.44 -31.91 -0.23
C ASN A 225 9.48 -32.28 0.90
N SER A 226 9.92 -32.21 2.15
CA SER A 226 9.06 -32.45 3.32
C SER A 226 7.91 -31.44 3.39
N PHE A 227 8.20 -30.16 3.15
CA PHE A 227 7.18 -29.11 3.14
C PHE A 227 6.13 -29.34 2.05
N LEU A 228 6.55 -29.68 0.83
CA LEU A 228 5.65 -29.93 -0.29
C LEU A 228 4.83 -31.22 -0.12
N SER A 229 5.32 -32.19 0.64
CA SER A 229 4.58 -33.42 0.92
C SER A 229 3.43 -33.24 1.92
N VAL A 230 3.47 -32.18 2.72
CA VAL A 230 2.43 -31.85 3.74
C VAL A 230 1.39 -30.86 3.19
N ARG A 231 1.70 -30.19 2.11
CA ARG A 231 0.82 -29.23 1.44
C ARG A 231 -0.11 -29.89 0.43
#